data_e2d4c67a37e27a87be15fcbd2434ba40
#
_entry.id   e2d4c67a37e27a87be15fcbd2434ba40
#
_cell.length_a   1.000
_cell.length_b   1.000
_cell.length_c   1.000
_cell.angle_alpha   90.00
_cell.angle_beta   90.00
_cell.angle_gamma   90.00
#
_symmetry.space_group_name_H-M   'P 1'
#
loop_
_entity.id
_entity.type
_entity.pdbx_description
1 polymer ?
#
loop_
_entity_poly.entity_id
_entity_poly.type
_entity_poly.pdbx_seq_one_letter_code
_entity_poly.pdbx_strand_id
1 'polypeptide(L)'
;MKKRLSVLAAFALVSAAPANAQVGQSSGDLSHLNRPPPPPGAQMSPEATVTAAKQRVEADKKAGRVPDRKTLQMLLSAQSQLKDEAGMADTLEEEAADYNDPADWTEIIAITFGTPGLRDQDGIWLGRLLFVVGAQVPPSDASTVGQIASQHGFFGDAVNAKAHGGQVDPDPTPHADSDKKTMPDQIAQEQAQDGAFNAKLAEALYGYDMYREAEAASKLAIQKGGNPDPSEAPMVLGQALTAEGKYDDAVAAFGQVRGGGPVTPRIARLWADYAKIKKK
;
A
#
# COMPACT_ATOMS: atom_id res chain seq x y z
N MET A 1 -8.56 -2.82 -26.59
CA MET A 1 -8.15 -4.20 -26.32
C MET A 1 -7.46 -4.23 -24.97
N LYS A 2 -8.15 -4.69 -23.92
CA LYS A 2 -7.62 -4.74 -22.55
C LYS A 2 -6.64 -5.92 -22.45
N LYS A 3 -5.35 -5.65 -22.41
CA LYS A 3 -4.35 -6.65 -22.04
C LYS A 3 -4.43 -6.85 -20.52
N ARG A 4 -4.91 -8.02 -20.10
CA ARG A 4 -4.83 -8.46 -18.71
C ARG A 4 -3.36 -8.73 -18.40
N LEU A 5 -2.76 -7.97 -17.47
CA LEU A 5 -1.49 -8.34 -16.87
C LEU A 5 -1.75 -9.57 -16.00
N SER A 6 -1.24 -10.71 -16.41
CA SER A 6 -1.12 -11.89 -15.57
C SER A 6 0.24 -11.81 -14.88
N VAL A 7 0.30 -11.29 -13.67
CA VAL A 7 1.47 -11.42 -12.80
C VAL A 7 1.36 -12.79 -12.14
N LEU A 8 1.95 -13.81 -12.77
CA LEU A 8 2.27 -15.08 -12.13
C LEU A 8 3.59 -14.90 -11.37
N ALA A 9 3.53 -14.50 -10.12
CA ALA A 9 4.66 -14.58 -9.22
C ALA A 9 4.94 -16.08 -8.95
N ALA A 10 6.06 -16.56 -9.45
CA ALA A 10 6.54 -17.91 -9.17
C ALA A 10 7.05 -17.96 -7.73
N PHE A 11 6.29 -18.53 -6.82
CA PHE A 11 6.74 -18.85 -5.48
C PHE A 11 7.81 -19.92 -5.52
N ALA A 12 9.05 -19.57 -5.21
CA ALA A 12 10.11 -20.53 -4.90
C ALA A 12 9.94 -20.96 -3.43
N LEU A 13 9.34 -22.12 -3.22
CA LEU A 13 9.26 -22.77 -1.91
C LEU A 13 10.67 -23.20 -1.46
N VAL A 14 11.23 -22.49 -0.48
CA VAL A 14 12.37 -22.98 0.27
C VAL A 14 11.85 -23.94 1.33
N SER A 15 12.06 -25.24 1.09
CA SER A 15 11.76 -26.32 2.02
C SER A 15 12.80 -26.33 3.14
N ALA A 16 12.45 -25.87 4.34
CA ALA A 16 13.26 -26.06 5.55
C ALA A 16 12.70 -27.24 6.37
N ALA A 17 13.55 -28.23 6.62
CA ALA A 17 13.24 -29.39 7.44
C ALA A 17 13.11 -29.02 8.93
N PRO A 18 12.25 -29.69 9.73
CA PRO A 18 12.02 -29.33 11.12
C PRO A 18 13.12 -29.90 12.05
N ALA A 19 13.68 -29.03 12.89
CA ALA A 19 14.50 -29.44 14.04
C ALA A 19 13.58 -29.68 15.26
N ASN A 20 13.66 -30.88 15.83
CA ASN A 20 13.00 -31.26 17.08
C ASN A 20 13.57 -30.49 18.26
N ALA A 21 12.76 -29.74 18.97
CA ALA A 21 13.06 -29.20 20.29
C ALA A 21 11.96 -29.60 21.28
N GLN A 22 12.36 -30.43 22.28
CA GLN A 22 11.53 -30.74 23.45
C GLN A 22 11.41 -29.50 24.34
N VAL A 23 10.20 -29.15 24.74
CA VAL A 23 9.94 -28.11 25.75
C VAL A 23 9.17 -28.73 26.91
N GLY A 24 9.66 -28.43 28.10
CA GLY A 24 9.26 -28.95 29.39
C GLY A 24 7.80 -28.59 29.77
N GLN A 25 7.20 -29.47 30.51
CA GLN A 25 5.85 -29.45 31.06
C GLN A 25 5.70 -28.38 32.17
N SER A 26 4.73 -27.51 32.02
CA SER A 26 4.10 -26.75 33.12
C SER A 26 2.66 -27.21 33.24
N SER A 27 2.32 -27.78 34.38
CA SER A 27 1.02 -28.35 34.72
C SER A 27 0.01 -27.27 35.05
N GLY A 28 -0.92 -27.00 34.10
CA GLY A 28 -2.16 -26.29 34.32
C GLY A 28 -3.33 -27.17 33.88
N ASP A 29 -4.37 -27.23 34.72
CA ASP A 29 -5.55 -28.08 34.59
C ASP A 29 -6.21 -28.06 33.19
N LEU A 30 -6.08 -29.18 32.45
CA LEU A 30 -6.58 -29.38 31.09
C LEU A 30 -7.79 -30.31 31.02
N SER A 31 -8.62 -30.36 32.03
CA SER A 31 -9.76 -31.28 32.11
C SER A 31 -10.93 -31.01 31.12
N HIS A 32 -10.82 -30.01 30.23
CA HIS A 32 -11.86 -29.66 29.26
C HIS A 32 -11.57 -30.01 27.80
N LEU A 33 -10.48 -30.69 27.49
CA LEU A 33 -10.16 -31.08 26.11
C LEU A 33 -10.15 -32.61 25.93
N ASN A 34 -11.35 -33.20 25.95
CA ASN A 34 -11.54 -34.61 25.61
C ASN A 34 -11.53 -34.78 24.07
N ARG A 35 -10.45 -34.36 23.42
CA ARG A 35 -10.22 -34.62 22.00
C ARG A 35 -8.99 -35.52 21.91
N PRO A 36 -9.08 -36.71 21.28
CA PRO A 36 -7.92 -37.54 21.09
C PRO A 36 -6.84 -36.76 20.36
N PRO A 37 -5.55 -36.86 20.75
CA PRO A 37 -4.49 -36.21 20.03
C PRO A 37 -4.52 -36.65 18.56
N PRO A 38 -4.29 -35.72 17.60
CA PRO A 38 -4.21 -36.09 16.21
C PRO A 38 -3.09 -37.13 16.03
N PRO A 39 -3.23 -38.09 15.10
CA PRO A 39 -2.21 -39.11 14.87
C PRO A 39 -0.86 -38.42 14.54
N PRO A 40 0.28 -39.00 14.99
CA PRO A 40 1.59 -38.45 14.69
C PRO A 40 1.77 -38.32 13.18
N GLY A 41 1.96 -37.08 12.69
CA GLY A 41 2.11 -36.77 11.27
C GLY A 41 0.89 -36.18 10.56
N ALA A 42 -0.26 -36.01 11.23
CA ALA A 42 -1.39 -35.29 10.65
C ALA A 42 -1.07 -33.78 10.57
N GLN A 43 -0.67 -33.31 9.39
CA GLN A 43 -0.59 -31.87 9.13
C GLN A 43 -2.00 -31.27 9.23
N MET A 44 -2.14 -30.12 9.88
CA MET A 44 -3.40 -29.40 9.92
C MET A 44 -3.84 -29.06 8.48
N SER A 45 -5.15 -29.12 8.21
CA SER A 45 -5.64 -28.65 6.92
C SER A 45 -5.38 -27.14 6.79
N PRO A 46 -5.29 -26.61 5.55
CA PRO A 46 -5.10 -25.18 5.34
C PRO A 46 -6.15 -24.32 6.06
N GLU A 47 -7.42 -24.74 6.09
CA GLU A 47 -8.51 -24.03 6.78
C GLU A 47 -8.32 -24.02 8.30
N ALA A 48 -7.90 -25.15 8.86
CA ALA A 48 -7.60 -25.25 10.30
C ALA A 48 -6.38 -24.39 10.66
N THR A 49 -5.36 -24.35 9.79
CA THR A 49 -4.17 -23.50 9.94
C THR A 49 -4.53 -22.02 9.91
N VAL A 50 -5.38 -21.59 8.95
CA VAL A 50 -5.88 -20.20 8.89
C VAL A 50 -6.61 -19.83 10.17
N THR A 51 -7.51 -20.71 10.65
CA THR A 51 -8.27 -20.45 11.88
C THR A 51 -7.35 -20.29 13.09
N ALA A 52 -6.44 -21.22 13.30
CA ALA A 52 -5.51 -21.20 14.44
C ALA A 52 -4.54 -20.00 14.39
N ALA A 53 -3.99 -19.71 13.22
CA ALA A 53 -3.08 -18.59 13.03
C ALA A 53 -3.79 -17.24 13.27
N LYS A 54 -4.99 -17.02 12.72
CA LYS A 54 -5.79 -15.82 12.97
C LYS A 54 -6.10 -15.64 14.46
N GLN A 55 -6.46 -16.70 15.17
CA GLN A 55 -6.70 -16.62 16.62
C GLN A 55 -5.45 -16.19 17.38
N ARG A 56 -4.26 -16.67 16.98
CA ARG A 56 -2.99 -16.29 17.61
C ARG A 56 -2.63 -14.84 17.32
N VAL A 57 -2.76 -14.40 16.08
CA VAL A 57 -2.56 -13.00 15.66
C VAL A 57 -3.45 -12.08 16.49
N GLU A 58 -4.74 -12.38 16.59
CA GLU A 58 -5.69 -11.59 17.38
C GLU A 58 -5.36 -11.58 18.89
N ALA A 59 -4.88 -12.70 19.43
CA ALA A 59 -4.45 -12.78 20.82
C ALA A 59 -3.23 -11.90 21.10
N ASP A 60 -2.26 -11.86 20.19
CA ASP A 60 -1.09 -11.00 20.29
C ASP A 60 -1.48 -9.52 20.22
N LYS A 61 -2.33 -9.13 19.26
CA LYS A 61 -2.87 -7.75 19.15
C LYS A 61 -3.61 -7.32 20.42
N LYS A 62 -4.49 -8.16 20.96
CA LYS A 62 -5.20 -7.88 22.22
C LYS A 62 -4.28 -7.70 23.41
N ALA A 63 -3.14 -8.37 23.39
CA ALA A 63 -2.10 -8.25 24.41
C ALA A 63 -1.13 -7.08 24.14
N GLY A 64 -1.35 -6.27 23.11
CA GLY A 64 -0.47 -5.16 22.71
C GLY A 64 0.89 -5.63 22.19
N ARG A 65 0.98 -6.86 21.70
CA ARG A 65 2.19 -7.42 21.10
C ARG A 65 2.11 -7.40 19.58
N VAL A 66 3.26 -7.26 18.92
CA VAL A 66 3.40 -7.53 17.50
C VAL A 66 3.21 -9.04 17.26
N PRO A 67 2.34 -9.47 16.34
CA PRO A 67 2.17 -10.87 15.99
C PRO A 67 3.48 -11.49 15.53
N ASP A 68 3.75 -12.74 15.91
CA ASP A 68 4.97 -13.44 15.52
C ASP A 68 5.04 -13.66 14.00
N ARG A 69 6.16 -13.26 13.36
CA ARG A 69 6.36 -13.34 11.91
C ARG A 69 6.13 -14.76 11.35
N LYS A 70 6.54 -15.80 12.09
CA LYS A 70 6.29 -17.19 11.66
C LYS A 70 4.78 -17.49 11.62
N THR A 71 4.01 -16.94 12.54
CA THR A 71 2.56 -17.10 12.54
C THR A 71 1.92 -16.42 11.31
N LEU A 72 2.37 -15.21 10.94
CA LEU A 72 1.92 -14.52 9.72
C LEU A 72 2.31 -15.31 8.47
N GLN A 73 3.53 -15.82 8.37
CA GLN A 73 3.99 -16.63 7.25
C GLN A 73 3.23 -17.98 7.12
N MET A 74 2.91 -18.62 8.26
CA MET A 74 2.05 -19.81 8.24
C MET A 74 0.64 -19.46 7.73
N LEU A 75 0.10 -18.31 8.13
CA LEU A 75 -1.18 -17.81 7.67
C LEU A 75 -1.16 -17.55 6.16
N LEU A 76 -0.15 -16.83 5.65
CA LEU A 76 0.06 -16.57 4.23
C LEU A 76 0.14 -17.87 3.41
N SER A 77 0.94 -18.85 3.87
CA SER A 77 1.07 -20.14 3.20
C SER A 77 -0.27 -20.89 3.11
N ALA A 78 -1.05 -20.90 4.18
CA ALA A 78 -2.35 -21.56 4.20
C ALA A 78 -3.38 -20.82 3.33
N GLN A 79 -3.39 -19.49 3.36
CA GLN A 79 -4.24 -18.67 2.50
C GLN A 79 -3.90 -18.84 1.01
N SER A 80 -2.61 -18.95 0.67
CA SER A 80 -2.14 -19.24 -0.69
C SER A 80 -2.67 -20.60 -1.19
N GLN A 81 -2.61 -21.64 -0.36
CA GLN A 81 -3.16 -22.97 -0.71
C GLN A 81 -4.68 -22.93 -0.93
N LEU A 82 -5.38 -22.06 -0.21
CA LEU A 82 -6.82 -21.83 -0.36
C LEU A 82 -7.17 -20.84 -1.49
N LYS A 83 -6.18 -20.21 -2.10
CA LYS A 83 -6.35 -19.12 -3.07
C LYS A 83 -7.15 -17.94 -2.50
N ASP A 84 -7.00 -17.68 -1.20
CA ASP A 84 -7.60 -16.56 -0.49
C ASP A 84 -6.75 -15.29 -0.72
N GLU A 85 -6.85 -14.69 -1.91
CA GLU A 85 -6.09 -13.50 -2.28
C GLU A 85 -6.38 -12.30 -1.36
N ALA A 86 -7.64 -12.16 -0.92
CA ALA A 86 -8.02 -11.08 -0.02
C ALA A 86 -7.37 -11.26 1.36
N GLY A 87 -7.42 -12.48 1.91
CA GLY A 87 -6.77 -12.80 3.17
C GLY A 87 -5.25 -12.64 3.10
N MET A 88 -4.61 -13.07 2.01
CA MET A 88 -3.18 -12.87 1.80
C MET A 88 -2.82 -11.38 1.82
N ALA A 89 -3.59 -10.56 1.12
CA ALA A 89 -3.35 -9.12 1.09
C ALA A 89 -3.50 -8.47 2.47
N ASP A 90 -4.48 -8.90 3.29
CA ASP A 90 -4.63 -8.38 4.65
C ASP A 90 -3.47 -8.82 5.57
N THR A 91 -2.99 -10.06 5.41
CA THR A 91 -1.85 -10.58 6.20
C THR A 91 -0.54 -9.90 5.82
N LEU A 92 -0.31 -9.65 4.52
CA LEU A 92 0.86 -8.91 4.05
C LEU A 92 0.84 -7.43 4.46
N GLU A 93 -0.34 -6.78 4.44
CA GLU A 93 -0.52 -5.43 4.97
C GLU A 93 -0.07 -5.36 6.43
N GLU A 94 -0.45 -6.35 7.24
CA GLU A 94 -0.03 -6.45 8.64
C GLU A 94 1.47 -6.72 8.77
N GLU A 95 2.03 -7.66 8.01
CA GLU A 95 3.47 -7.97 8.04
C GLU A 95 4.32 -6.76 7.66
N ALA A 96 3.95 -6.05 6.59
CA ALA A 96 4.62 -4.82 6.17
C ALA A 96 4.55 -3.71 7.24
N ALA A 97 3.39 -3.53 7.89
CA ALA A 97 3.20 -2.53 8.94
C ALA A 97 4.00 -2.83 10.22
N ASP A 98 4.11 -4.11 10.59
CA ASP A 98 4.73 -4.52 11.84
C ASP A 98 6.25 -4.69 11.72
N TYR A 99 6.74 -5.18 10.59
CA TYR A 99 8.14 -5.53 10.39
C TYR A 99 8.92 -4.56 9.51
N ASN A 100 8.22 -3.76 8.69
CA ASN A 100 8.82 -2.79 7.76
C ASN A 100 9.89 -3.38 6.85
N ASP A 101 9.69 -4.61 6.41
CA ASP A 101 10.59 -5.27 5.48
C ASP A 101 10.28 -4.79 4.04
N PRO A 102 11.26 -4.26 3.28
CA PRO A 102 11.02 -3.85 1.89
C PRO A 102 10.42 -4.93 1.00
N ALA A 103 10.71 -6.22 1.27
CA ALA A 103 10.13 -7.33 0.52
C ALA A 103 8.61 -7.46 0.77
N ASP A 104 8.16 -7.33 2.03
CA ASP A 104 6.75 -7.38 2.39
C ASP A 104 5.98 -6.23 1.73
N TRP A 105 6.58 -5.03 1.70
CA TRP A 105 6.03 -3.87 0.98
C TRP A 105 5.91 -4.13 -0.52
N THR A 106 6.94 -4.72 -1.15
CA THR A 106 6.88 -5.04 -2.58
C THR A 106 5.74 -6.02 -2.87
N GLU A 107 5.57 -7.03 -2.04
CA GLU A 107 4.56 -8.07 -2.25
C GLU A 107 3.14 -7.54 -2.07
N ILE A 108 2.84 -6.79 -0.99
CA ILE A 108 1.52 -6.20 -0.79
C ILE A 108 1.16 -5.18 -1.88
N ILE A 109 2.13 -4.38 -2.33
CA ILE A 109 1.93 -3.43 -3.41
C ILE A 109 1.63 -4.17 -4.72
N ALA A 110 2.38 -5.23 -5.05
CA ALA A 110 2.16 -6.04 -6.25
C ALA A 110 0.76 -6.70 -6.25
N ILE A 111 0.34 -7.29 -5.15
CA ILE A 111 -1.02 -7.86 -5.00
C ILE A 111 -2.07 -6.76 -5.16
N THR A 112 -1.84 -5.58 -4.58
CA THR A 112 -2.78 -4.47 -4.68
C THR A 112 -2.90 -3.96 -6.12
N PHE A 113 -1.81 -3.91 -6.88
CA PHE A 113 -1.84 -3.61 -8.34
C PHE A 113 -2.66 -4.63 -9.13
N GLY A 114 -2.62 -5.91 -8.75
CA GLY A 114 -3.39 -6.99 -9.39
C GLY A 114 -4.87 -7.02 -8.99
N THR A 115 -5.29 -6.25 -7.99
CA THR A 115 -6.65 -6.32 -7.46
C THR A 115 -7.68 -5.78 -8.47
N PRO A 116 -8.77 -6.53 -8.76
CA PRO A 116 -9.81 -6.08 -9.66
C PRO A 116 -10.45 -4.76 -9.20
N GLY A 117 -10.64 -3.83 -10.14
CA GLY A 117 -11.24 -2.53 -9.86
C GLY A 117 -10.25 -1.45 -9.44
N LEU A 118 -8.95 -1.72 -9.50
CA LEU A 118 -7.92 -0.68 -9.40
C LEU A 118 -8.14 0.34 -10.53
N ARG A 119 -8.25 1.62 -10.18
CA ARG A 119 -8.36 2.74 -11.12
C ARG A 119 -6.97 3.26 -11.48
N ASP A 120 -6.85 3.97 -12.57
CA ASP A 120 -5.59 4.60 -12.98
C ASP A 120 -5.04 5.53 -11.88
N GLN A 121 -5.92 6.33 -11.25
CA GLN A 121 -5.54 7.20 -10.14
C GLN A 121 -5.01 6.42 -8.92
N ASP A 122 -5.66 5.29 -8.59
CA ASP A 122 -5.20 4.39 -7.52
C ASP A 122 -3.80 3.83 -7.85
N GLY A 123 -3.55 3.53 -9.12
CA GLY A 123 -2.24 3.07 -9.62
C GLY A 123 -1.13 4.11 -9.43
N ILE A 124 -1.42 5.40 -9.63
CA ILE A 124 -0.47 6.48 -9.39
C ILE A 124 -0.13 6.57 -7.89
N TRP A 125 -1.13 6.60 -7.01
CA TRP A 125 -0.91 6.67 -5.56
C TRP A 125 -0.17 5.46 -5.00
N LEU A 126 -0.43 4.28 -5.53
CA LEU A 126 0.26 3.05 -5.16
C LEU A 126 1.71 3.05 -5.68
N GLY A 127 1.93 3.58 -6.89
CA GLY A 127 3.26 3.77 -7.46
C GLY A 127 4.11 4.73 -6.65
N ARG A 128 3.54 5.85 -6.20
CA ARG A 128 4.22 6.78 -5.29
C ARG A 128 4.66 6.07 -3.99
N LEU A 129 3.82 5.20 -3.43
CA LEU A 129 4.18 4.40 -2.26
C LEU A 129 5.34 3.44 -2.58
N LEU A 130 5.26 2.72 -3.69
CA LEU A 130 6.32 1.81 -4.14
C LEU A 130 7.69 2.51 -4.23
N PHE A 131 7.71 3.77 -4.70
CA PHE A 131 8.95 4.54 -4.87
C PHE A 131 9.56 5.01 -3.53
N VAL A 132 8.78 5.11 -2.45
CA VAL A 132 9.28 5.64 -1.17
C VAL A 132 9.52 4.59 -0.09
N VAL A 133 8.97 3.36 -0.22
CA VAL A 133 9.13 2.32 0.81
C VAL A 133 10.52 1.69 0.85
N GLY A 134 11.41 2.03 -0.08
CA GLY A 134 12.80 1.52 -0.12
C GLY A 134 12.92 0.11 -0.71
N ALA A 135 11.85 -0.41 -1.29
CA ALA A 135 11.85 -1.69 -1.99
C ALA A 135 12.53 -1.58 -3.37
N GLN A 136 12.95 -2.74 -3.90
CA GLN A 136 13.40 -2.80 -5.29
C GLN A 136 12.19 -2.65 -6.21
N VAL A 137 12.14 -1.55 -6.97
CA VAL A 137 11.03 -1.27 -7.91
C VAL A 137 11.24 -2.12 -9.19
N PRO A 138 10.30 -3.02 -9.53
CA PRO A 138 10.35 -3.72 -10.80
C PRO A 138 10.19 -2.72 -11.96
N PRO A 139 11.07 -2.75 -12.99
CA PRO A 139 10.97 -1.81 -14.13
C PRO A 139 9.63 -1.86 -14.86
N SER A 140 8.95 -3.02 -14.86
CA SER A 140 7.60 -3.17 -15.41
C SER A 140 6.57 -2.32 -14.67
N ASP A 141 6.65 -2.31 -13.33
CA ASP A 141 5.70 -1.59 -12.48
C ASP A 141 5.96 -0.08 -12.57
N ALA A 142 7.22 0.33 -12.54
CA ALA A 142 7.59 1.72 -12.82
C ALA A 142 7.12 2.18 -14.20
N SER A 143 7.26 1.34 -15.23
CA SER A 143 6.77 1.66 -16.59
C SER A 143 5.25 1.81 -16.61
N THR A 144 4.52 0.94 -15.93
CA THR A 144 3.05 1.01 -15.82
C THR A 144 2.61 2.29 -15.14
N VAL A 145 3.19 2.61 -13.99
CA VAL A 145 2.90 3.86 -13.26
C VAL A 145 3.21 5.09 -14.11
N GLY A 146 4.38 5.12 -14.73
CA GLY A 146 4.80 6.25 -15.56
C GLY A 146 3.92 6.44 -16.79
N GLN A 147 3.48 5.35 -17.41
CA GLN A 147 2.60 5.42 -18.58
C GLN A 147 1.20 5.93 -18.19
N ILE A 148 0.64 5.45 -17.07
CA ILE A 148 -0.65 5.94 -16.54
C ILE A 148 -0.53 7.42 -16.19
N ALA A 149 0.50 7.81 -15.44
CA ALA A 149 0.71 9.20 -15.05
C ALA A 149 0.84 10.13 -16.26
N SER A 150 1.60 9.73 -17.29
CA SER A 150 1.75 10.49 -18.54
C SER A 150 0.40 10.66 -19.27
N GLN A 151 -0.43 9.62 -19.33
CA GLN A 151 -1.75 9.66 -19.98
C GLN A 151 -2.73 10.61 -19.27
N HIS A 152 -2.57 10.77 -17.95
CA HIS A 152 -3.40 11.66 -17.14
C HIS A 152 -2.80 13.07 -16.97
N GLY A 153 -1.65 13.35 -17.61
CA GLY A 153 -1.00 14.65 -17.56
C GLY A 153 -0.20 14.90 -16.27
N PHE A 154 0.04 13.87 -15.45
CA PHE A 154 0.88 13.95 -14.25
C PHE A 154 2.34 13.68 -14.62
N PHE A 155 2.92 14.61 -15.40
CA PHE A 155 4.24 14.42 -15.98
C PHE A 155 5.36 14.38 -14.94
N GLY A 156 5.19 14.99 -13.78
CA GLY A 156 6.12 14.86 -12.65
C GLY A 156 6.22 13.40 -12.16
N ASP A 157 5.09 12.75 -11.94
CA ASP A 157 5.07 11.32 -11.57
C ASP A 157 5.63 10.43 -12.67
N ALA A 158 5.37 10.75 -13.94
CA ALA A 158 5.90 10.01 -15.07
C ALA A 158 7.44 10.10 -15.17
N VAL A 159 8.01 11.28 -14.89
CA VAL A 159 9.47 11.49 -14.81
C VAL A 159 10.05 10.75 -13.62
N ASN A 160 9.37 10.76 -12.47
CA ASN A 160 9.80 10.02 -11.28
C ASN A 160 9.79 8.50 -11.53
N ALA A 161 8.77 7.97 -12.19
CA ALA A 161 8.73 6.58 -12.61
C ALA A 161 9.91 6.20 -13.52
N LYS A 162 10.28 7.08 -14.46
CA LYS A 162 11.49 6.95 -15.30
C LYS A 162 12.76 6.88 -14.47
N ALA A 163 12.89 7.73 -13.44
CA ALA A 163 14.03 7.72 -12.52
C ALA A 163 14.16 6.40 -11.75
N HIS A 164 13.04 5.68 -11.55
CA HIS A 164 12.99 4.35 -10.95
C HIS A 164 13.11 3.20 -11.98
N GLY A 165 13.59 3.49 -13.19
CA GLY A 165 13.87 2.49 -14.22
C GLY A 165 12.69 2.16 -15.14
N GLY A 166 11.57 2.87 -15.03
CA GLY A 166 10.43 2.73 -15.93
C GLY A 166 10.71 3.22 -17.34
N GLN A 167 10.14 2.54 -18.32
CA GLN A 167 10.11 3.00 -19.72
C GLN A 167 8.79 3.70 -19.98
N VAL A 168 8.83 5.00 -20.26
CA VAL A 168 7.66 5.84 -20.54
C VAL A 168 7.81 6.45 -21.93
N ASP A 169 6.88 6.16 -22.81
CA ASP A 169 6.88 6.62 -24.18
C ASP A 169 5.53 7.27 -24.55
N PRO A 170 5.52 8.50 -25.09
CA PRO A 170 6.68 9.36 -25.35
C PRO A 170 7.36 9.86 -24.06
N ASP A 171 8.61 10.34 -24.16
CA ASP A 171 9.36 10.86 -23.02
C ASP A 171 8.60 12.01 -22.34
N PRO A 172 8.26 11.88 -21.05
CA PRO A 172 7.47 12.90 -20.33
C PRO A 172 8.27 14.15 -19.97
N THR A 173 9.61 14.11 -20.04
CA THR A 173 10.49 15.19 -19.56
C THR A 173 10.18 16.55 -20.18
N PRO A 174 9.99 16.70 -21.52
CA PRO A 174 9.68 18.01 -22.11
C PRO A 174 8.35 18.62 -21.60
N HIS A 175 7.35 17.75 -21.36
CA HIS A 175 6.06 18.16 -20.80
C HIS A 175 6.21 18.59 -19.35
N ALA A 176 6.95 17.82 -18.53
CA ALA A 176 7.23 18.17 -17.16
C ALA A 176 7.96 19.51 -17.02
N ASP A 177 8.94 19.76 -17.87
CA ASP A 177 9.68 21.04 -17.90
C ASP A 177 8.81 22.23 -18.30
N SER A 178 7.85 22.02 -19.20
CA SER A 178 6.86 23.02 -19.57
C SER A 178 5.89 23.32 -18.43
N ASP A 179 5.36 22.27 -17.79
CA ASP A 179 4.44 22.38 -16.66
C ASP A 179 5.04 23.12 -15.48
N LYS A 180 6.26 22.77 -15.08
CA LYS A 180 6.97 23.44 -13.98
C LYS A 180 7.02 24.95 -14.14
N LYS A 181 7.11 25.46 -15.38
CA LYS A 181 7.13 26.90 -15.66
C LYS A 181 5.79 27.58 -15.40
N THR A 182 4.70 26.83 -15.49
CA THR A 182 3.34 27.35 -15.28
C THR A 182 2.84 27.19 -13.84
N MET A 183 3.49 26.33 -13.02
CA MET A 183 3.08 26.07 -11.63
C MET A 183 2.95 27.35 -10.79
N PRO A 184 3.87 28.34 -10.83
CA PRO A 184 3.70 29.58 -10.05
C PRO A 184 2.41 30.32 -10.37
N ASP A 185 2.02 30.39 -11.65
CA ASP A 185 0.78 31.05 -12.08
C ASP A 185 -0.46 30.27 -11.65
N GLN A 186 -0.41 28.94 -11.67
CA GLN A 186 -1.49 28.07 -11.20
C GLN A 186 -1.68 28.19 -9.67
N ILE A 187 -0.59 28.21 -8.91
CA ILE A 187 -0.62 28.42 -7.45
C ILE A 187 -1.21 29.81 -7.15
N ALA A 188 -0.82 30.85 -7.89
CA ALA A 188 -1.35 32.20 -7.69
C ALA A 188 -2.88 32.29 -7.92
N GLN A 189 -3.45 31.38 -8.71
CA GLN A 189 -4.87 31.32 -9.02
C GLN A 189 -5.68 30.39 -8.06
N GLU A 190 -5.03 29.55 -7.25
CA GLU A 190 -5.68 28.51 -6.43
C GLU A 190 -6.86 29.04 -5.58
N GLN A 191 -6.72 30.25 -5.03
CA GLN A 191 -7.76 30.87 -4.20
C GLN A 191 -9.03 31.22 -4.98
N ALA A 192 -8.90 31.57 -6.25
CA ALA A 192 -10.02 31.94 -7.12
C ALA A 192 -10.71 30.73 -7.77
N GLN A 193 -10.03 29.57 -7.83
CA GLN A 193 -10.52 28.36 -8.47
C GLN A 193 -11.37 27.51 -7.50
N ASP A 194 -12.10 26.54 -8.04
CA ASP A 194 -12.91 25.59 -7.24
C ASP A 194 -12.09 24.47 -6.56
N GLY A 195 -12.77 23.61 -5.82
CA GLY A 195 -12.11 22.51 -5.12
C GLY A 195 -11.59 21.43 -6.07
N ALA A 196 -12.25 21.21 -7.20
CA ALA A 196 -11.81 20.24 -8.20
C ALA A 196 -10.49 20.66 -8.86
N PHE A 197 -10.36 21.93 -9.23
CA PHE A 197 -9.09 22.48 -9.71
C PHE A 197 -7.97 22.31 -8.68
N ASN A 198 -8.25 22.68 -7.40
CA ASN A 198 -7.24 22.59 -6.35
C ASN A 198 -6.80 21.16 -6.06
N ALA A 199 -7.70 20.17 -6.19
CA ALA A 199 -7.34 18.75 -6.05
C ALA A 199 -6.38 18.32 -7.18
N LYS A 200 -6.63 18.69 -8.42
CA LYS A 200 -5.75 18.39 -9.57
C LYS A 200 -4.42 19.13 -9.47
N LEU A 201 -4.44 20.37 -9.02
CA LEU A 201 -3.22 21.14 -8.75
C LEU A 201 -2.36 20.46 -7.69
N ALA A 202 -2.96 19.96 -6.60
CA ALA A 202 -2.26 19.25 -5.55
C ALA A 202 -1.58 17.99 -6.07
N GLU A 203 -2.26 17.21 -6.94
CA GLU A 203 -1.68 16.03 -7.59
C GLU A 203 -0.44 16.37 -8.41
N ALA A 204 -0.53 17.40 -9.25
CA ALA A 204 0.58 17.84 -10.08
C ALA A 204 1.75 18.35 -9.23
N LEU A 205 1.47 19.16 -8.22
CA LEU A 205 2.49 19.70 -7.30
C LEU A 205 3.23 18.60 -6.56
N TYR A 206 2.52 17.57 -6.09
CA TYR A 206 3.15 16.40 -5.46
C TYR A 206 4.13 15.71 -6.41
N GLY A 207 3.74 15.46 -7.65
CA GLY A 207 4.59 14.83 -8.66
C GLY A 207 5.87 15.64 -8.99
N TYR A 208 5.88 16.92 -8.68
CA TYR A 208 7.05 17.81 -8.83
C TYR A 208 7.84 18.04 -7.54
N ASP A 209 7.59 17.27 -6.48
CA ASP A 209 8.20 17.40 -5.15
C ASP A 209 7.90 18.75 -4.46
N MET A 210 6.87 19.48 -4.91
CA MET A 210 6.40 20.73 -4.31
C MET A 210 5.40 20.42 -3.17
N TYR A 211 5.88 19.71 -2.13
CA TYR A 211 5.02 19.11 -1.11
C TYR A 211 4.26 20.13 -0.27
N ARG A 212 4.86 21.28 0.05
CA ARG A 212 4.20 22.35 0.82
C ARG A 212 3.04 22.97 0.05
N GLU A 213 3.25 23.20 -1.22
CA GLU A 213 2.23 23.72 -2.12
C GLU A 213 1.14 22.67 -2.36
N ALA A 214 1.50 21.39 -2.50
CA ALA A 214 0.56 20.28 -2.59
C ALA A 214 -0.30 20.16 -1.33
N GLU A 215 0.30 20.32 -0.12
CA GLU A 215 -0.45 20.40 1.14
C GLU A 215 -1.45 21.55 1.14
N ALA A 216 -1.02 22.75 0.76
CA ALA A 216 -1.87 23.94 0.74
C ALA A 216 -3.04 23.76 -0.24
N ALA A 217 -2.76 23.33 -1.48
CA ALA A 217 -3.79 23.08 -2.50
C ALA A 217 -4.77 21.98 -2.08
N SER A 218 -4.27 20.87 -1.45
CA SER A 218 -5.14 19.80 -0.94
C SER A 218 -6.08 20.29 0.15
N LYS A 219 -5.59 21.08 1.12
CA LYS A 219 -6.41 21.67 2.19
C LYS A 219 -7.49 22.58 1.62
N LEU A 220 -7.12 23.39 0.63
CA LEU A 220 -8.04 24.28 -0.04
C LEU A 220 -9.10 23.51 -0.84
N ALA A 221 -8.72 22.42 -1.52
CA ALA A 221 -9.64 21.52 -2.19
C ALA A 221 -10.68 20.91 -1.24
N ILE A 222 -10.23 20.43 -0.08
CA ILE A 222 -11.12 19.88 0.97
C ILE A 222 -12.06 20.97 1.50
N GLN A 223 -11.54 22.16 1.77
CA GLN A 223 -12.33 23.27 2.29
C GLN A 223 -13.43 23.72 1.31
N LYS A 224 -13.10 23.81 0.04
CA LYS A 224 -14.04 24.25 -1.01
C LYS A 224 -15.03 23.16 -1.41
N GLY A 225 -14.62 21.91 -1.34
CA GLY A 225 -15.45 20.79 -1.78
C GLY A 225 -15.70 20.77 -3.28
N GLY A 226 -16.71 20.00 -3.71
CA GLY A 226 -17.10 19.92 -5.12
C GLY A 226 -16.18 19.09 -6.02
N ASN A 227 -15.20 18.40 -5.45
CA ASN A 227 -14.37 17.46 -6.20
C ASN A 227 -15.23 16.22 -6.57
N PRO A 228 -15.30 15.84 -7.86
CA PRO A 228 -16.00 14.62 -8.30
C PRO A 228 -15.48 13.33 -7.64
N ASP A 229 -14.19 13.27 -7.35
CA ASP A 229 -13.59 12.21 -6.55
C ASP A 229 -13.20 12.73 -5.16
N PRO A 230 -14.00 12.48 -4.11
CA PRO A 230 -13.73 12.98 -2.77
C PRO A 230 -12.54 12.30 -2.10
N SER A 231 -11.99 11.22 -2.67
CA SER A 231 -10.81 10.55 -2.15
C SER A 231 -9.50 11.26 -2.50
N GLU A 232 -9.47 12.05 -3.56
CA GLU A 232 -8.27 12.62 -4.17
C GLU A 232 -7.54 13.60 -3.23
N ALA A 233 -8.20 14.66 -2.82
CA ALA A 233 -7.57 15.69 -2.01
C ALA A 233 -7.07 15.17 -0.62
N PRO A 234 -7.82 14.35 0.15
CA PRO A 234 -7.30 13.76 1.38
C PRO A 234 -6.13 12.79 1.15
N MET A 235 -6.13 12.05 0.05
CA MET A 235 -5.03 11.14 -0.30
C MET A 235 -3.75 11.92 -0.56
N VAL A 236 -3.79 12.95 -1.41
CA VAL A 236 -2.61 13.79 -1.72
C VAL A 236 -2.16 14.56 -0.50
N LEU A 237 -3.09 15.06 0.32
CA LEU A 237 -2.75 15.72 1.59
C LEU A 237 -1.93 14.79 2.48
N GLY A 238 -2.37 13.55 2.66
CA GLY A 238 -1.63 12.57 3.46
C GLY A 238 -0.24 12.27 2.88
N GLN A 239 -0.14 12.13 1.56
CA GLN A 239 1.14 11.91 0.86
C GLN A 239 2.10 13.09 1.05
N ALA A 240 1.63 14.33 0.84
CA ALA A 240 2.42 15.53 1.02
C ALA A 240 2.91 15.69 2.46
N LEU A 241 2.03 15.51 3.44
CA LEU A 241 2.37 15.54 4.86
C LEU A 241 3.38 14.45 5.24
N THR A 242 3.29 13.26 4.63
CA THR A 242 4.27 12.18 4.82
C THR A 242 5.65 12.59 4.31
N ALA A 243 5.72 13.18 3.11
CA ALA A 243 6.96 13.66 2.52
C ALA A 243 7.61 14.79 3.34
N GLU A 244 6.79 15.61 4.00
CA GLU A 244 7.25 16.68 4.89
C GLU A 244 7.60 16.21 6.33
N GLY A 245 7.44 14.93 6.64
CA GLY A 245 7.68 14.38 7.98
C GLY A 245 6.59 14.68 9.01
N LYS A 246 5.43 15.18 8.60
CA LYS A 246 4.26 15.47 9.44
C LYS A 246 3.38 14.24 9.62
N TYR A 247 3.93 13.18 10.18
CA TYR A 247 3.35 11.83 10.13
C TYR A 247 2.00 11.69 10.82
N ASP A 248 1.78 12.35 11.97
CA ASP A 248 0.48 12.30 12.67
C ASP A 248 -0.64 12.93 11.84
N ASP A 249 -0.34 14.09 11.26
CA ASP A 249 -1.27 14.79 10.36
C ASP A 249 -1.53 13.97 9.09
N ALA A 250 -0.49 13.31 8.56
CA ALA A 250 -0.61 12.41 7.42
C ALA A 250 -1.58 11.26 7.71
N VAL A 251 -1.41 10.56 8.84
CA VAL A 251 -2.31 9.49 9.28
C VAL A 251 -3.75 9.98 9.41
N ALA A 252 -3.94 11.19 9.98
CA ALA A 252 -5.26 11.81 10.09
C ALA A 252 -5.87 12.12 8.72
N ALA A 253 -5.07 12.60 7.75
CA ALA A 253 -5.52 12.88 6.39
C ALA A 253 -5.93 11.60 5.65
N PHE A 254 -5.13 10.53 5.71
CA PHE A 254 -5.49 9.23 5.13
C PHE A 254 -6.77 8.65 5.76
N GLY A 255 -6.97 8.87 7.06
CA GLY A 255 -8.21 8.53 7.76
C GLY A 255 -9.45 9.27 7.26
N GLN A 256 -9.30 10.35 6.52
CA GLN A 256 -10.41 11.11 5.89
C GLN A 256 -10.73 10.64 4.48
N VAL A 257 -9.92 9.79 3.87
CA VAL A 257 -10.17 9.27 2.51
C VAL A 257 -11.50 8.55 2.47
N ARG A 258 -12.41 9.01 1.62
CA ARG A 258 -13.75 8.45 1.38
C ARG A 258 -14.01 8.42 -0.12
N GLY A 259 -14.76 7.43 -0.57
CA GLY A 259 -15.04 7.27 -2.00
C GLY A 259 -13.88 6.63 -2.75
N GLY A 260 -13.72 6.99 -4.01
CA GLY A 260 -12.76 6.34 -4.88
C GLY A 260 -13.23 4.98 -5.37
N GLY A 261 -12.30 4.12 -5.75
CA GLY A 261 -12.53 2.73 -6.16
C GLY A 261 -12.53 1.75 -4.99
N PRO A 262 -12.81 0.47 -5.26
CA PRO A 262 -12.81 -0.57 -4.22
C PRO A 262 -11.44 -0.80 -3.58
N VAL A 263 -10.36 -0.42 -4.27
CA VAL A 263 -8.96 -0.58 -3.80
C VAL A 263 -8.46 0.65 -3.03
N THR A 264 -9.03 1.82 -3.27
CA THR A 264 -8.63 3.10 -2.65
C THR A 264 -8.51 3.04 -1.12
N PRO A 265 -9.44 2.40 -0.36
CA PRO A 265 -9.30 2.32 1.09
C PRO A 265 -8.05 1.55 1.54
N ARG A 266 -7.66 0.51 0.83
CA ARG A 266 -6.42 -0.22 1.13
C ARG A 266 -5.19 0.66 0.90
N ILE A 267 -5.14 1.38 -0.21
CA ILE A 267 -4.03 2.28 -0.52
C ILE A 267 -3.87 3.35 0.57
N ALA A 268 -4.99 3.91 1.04
CA ALA A 268 -4.97 4.88 2.13
C ALA A 268 -4.42 4.28 3.44
N ARG A 269 -4.77 3.02 3.77
CA ARG A 269 -4.22 2.32 4.95
C ARG A 269 -2.73 2.06 4.78
N LEU A 270 -2.30 1.54 3.64
CA LEU A 270 -0.87 1.29 3.37
C LEU A 270 -0.02 2.57 3.53
N TRP A 271 -0.48 3.69 3.01
CA TRP A 271 0.17 4.98 3.22
C TRP A 271 0.17 5.42 4.68
N ALA A 272 -0.95 5.22 5.40
CA ALA A 272 -1.04 5.54 6.83
C ALA A 272 -0.08 4.69 7.66
N ASP A 273 0.07 3.40 7.34
CA ASP A 273 0.99 2.50 8.02
C ASP A 273 2.44 2.85 7.73
N TYR A 274 2.76 3.20 6.48
CA TYR A 274 4.08 3.74 6.15
C TYR A 274 4.39 5.02 6.94
N ALA A 275 3.46 5.97 7.04
CA ALA A 275 3.64 7.19 7.83
C ALA A 275 3.86 6.89 9.33
N LYS A 276 3.12 5.94 9.92
CA LYS A 276 3.32 5.48 11.31
C LYS A 276 4.71 4.90 11.53
N ILE A 277 5.22 4.13 10.58
CA ILE A 277 6.55 3.51 10.64
C ILE A 277 7.64 4.59 10.59
N LYS A 278 7.49 5.56 9.70
CA LYS A 278 8.46 6.67 9.54
C LYS A 278 8.52 7.60 10.75
N LYS A 279 7.48 7.60 11.59
CA LYS A 279 7.42 8.36 12.85
C LYS A 279 8.28 7.73 13.96
N LYS A 280 8.44 6.40 13.97
CA LYS A 280 9.22 5.66 14.98
C LYS A 280 10.72 5.93 14.85
#